data_7f79cff9324c71d7b560b3a7996ac3dc
#
_entry.id   7f79cff9324c71d7b560b3a7996ac3dc
#
_cell.length_a   1.000
_cell.length_b   1.000
_cell.length_c   1.000
_cell.angle_alpha   90.00
_cell.angle_beta   90.00
_cell.angle_gamma   90.00
#
_symmetry.space_group_name_H-M   'P 1'
#
loop_
_entity.id
_entity.type
_entity.pdbx_description
1 polymer ?
#
loop_
_entity_poly.entity_id
_entity_poly.type
_entity_poly.pdbx_seq_one_letter_code
_entity_poly.pdbx_strand_id
1 'polypeptide(L)'
;RRVLFRSAIVKKYQKQLLLLCVIAALLALPLIWLPDYMSLLSFYIAVWMMGCIAAYTKLLAARMQELYALKQENKWFVGGVRTVHIDTEVSREKDKMPVSALWFLPAFLLASAAPLYLWLSKNTVVPLWSSLLAFIFPAIGLFMYWLYLSRPTEVFCESTEVNLACNRVWRRRWSICCVIIGNVCAALSLPAILIPARNPGASLASFLLMISILIVVLCAVFFTYQSVRDTQNRYLALADRPILADDDVYWLHGFYNNPNDPRINVEKRFGIGFTINLGNPKAKVIAVVTAALVAAMLIGMFAIFLAFDTAAFPPVIENGIVTINAPLYSDAFALDEMQEIEEIQNIPTGTRTNGLGSSSLLIGHFSLSGSGNSMLFVYNGKPPYLAIHLKDRVVILNGKTPEETRQYHRLLTQAATENREE
;
A
#
# COMPACT_ATOMS: atom_id res chain seq x y z
N ARG A 1 27.72 3.06 36.03
CA ARG A 1 26.52 2.26 36.32
C ARG A 1 25.40 2.50 35.24
N ARG A 2 25.01 3.76 34.96
CA ARG A 2 23.97 4.10 33.95
C ARG A 2 24.18 3.41 32.59
N VAL A 3 25.41 3.46 32.07
CA VAL A 3 25.77 2.86 30.75
C VAL A 3 25.68 1.33 30.79
N LEU A 4 26.08 0.68 31.89
CA LEU A 4 26.06 -0.78 32.05
C LEU A 4 24.62 -1.33 32.07
N PHE A 5 23.72 -0.72 32.84
CA PHE A 5 22.29 -1.12 32.88
C PHE A 5 21.62 -0.92 31.54
N ARG A 6 21.85 0.21 30.87
CA ARG A 6 21.33 0.47 29.53
C ARG A 6 21.81 -0.60 28.52
N SER A 7 23.09 -0.97 28.57
CA SER A 7 23.66 -1.98 27.67
C SER A 7 23.06 -3.38 27.89
N ALA A 8 22.76 -3.77 29.12
CA ALA A 8 22.15 -5.05 29.46
C ALA A 8 20.71 -5.15 28.91
N ILE A 9 19.88 -4.11 29.09
CA ILE A 9 18.52 -4.07 28.60
C ILE A 9 18.50 -4.05 27.06
N VAL A 10 19.40 -3.29 26.43
CA VAL A 10 19.53 -3.26 24.96
C VAL A 10 19.91 -4.64 24.42
N LYS A 11 20.89 -5.34 25.04
CA LYS A 11 21.25 -6.71 24.64
C LYS A 11 20.08 -7.69 24.80
N LYS A 12 19.33 -7.58 25.91
CA LYS A 12 18.13 -8.40 26.15
C LYS A 12 17.06 -8.14 25.08
N TYR A 13 16.80 -6.87 24.76
CA TYR A 13 15.89 -6.47 23.69
C TYR A 13 16.31 -7.05 22.33
N GLN A 14 17.59 -6.92 21.96
CA GLN A 14 18.11 -7.44 20.69
C GLN A 14 17.94 -8.96 20.56
N LYS A 15 18.23 -9.72 21.64
CA LYS A 15 18.02 -11.17 21.66
C LYS A 15 16.54 -11.54 21.48
N GLN A 16 15.64 -10.84 22.17
CA GLN A 16 14.19 -11.10 22.08
C GLN A 16 13.63 -10.66 20.71
N LEU A 17 14.13 -9.58 20.14
CA LEU A 17 13.77 -9.16 18.80
C LEU A 17 14.21 -10.18 17.75
N LEU A 18 15.45 -10.69 17.88
CA LEU A 18 15.93 -11.77 16.99
C LEU A 18 15.08 -13.02 17.12
N LEU A 19 14.74 -13.44 18.34
CA LEU A 19 13.84 -14.57 18.55
C LEU A 19 12.45 -14.33 17.92
N LEU A 20 11.90 -13.14 18.08
CA LEU A 20 10.64 -12.76 17.45
C LEU A 20 10.72 -12.83 15.91
N CYS A 21 11.82 -12.36 15.31
CA CYS A 21 12.05 -12.46 13.88
C CYS A 21 12.13 -13.92 13.40
N VAL A 22 12.82 -14.79 14.15
CA VAL A 22 12.89 -16.21 13.84
C VAL A 22 11.51 -16.87 13.92
N ILE A 23 10.75 -16.61 14.99
CA ILE A 23 9.37 -17.13 15.14
C ILE A 23 8.48 -16.61 13.99
N ALA A 24 8.57 -15.32 13.66
CA ALA A 24 7.81 -14.75 12.55
C ALA A 24 8.18 -15.40 11.21
N ALA A 25 9.47 -15.67 10.96
CA ALA A 25 9.91 -16.37 9.76
C ALA A 25 9.40 -17.82 9.70
N LEU A 26 9.42 -18.55 10.83
CA LEU A 26 8.86 -19.89 10.90
C LEU A 26 7.35 -19.90 10.66
N LEU A 27 6.63 -18.94 11.25
CA LEU A 27 5.19 -18.76 11.02
C LEU A 27 4.87 -18.26 9.60
N ALA A 28 5.82 -17.81 8.81
CA ALA A 28 5.63 -17.50 7.39
C ALA A 28 5.71 -18.74 6.47
N LEU A 29 6.27 -19.86 6.94
CA LEU A 29 6.43 -21.09 6.12
C LEU A 29 5.11 -21.60 5.50
N PRO A 30 3.93 -21.59 6.18
CA PRO A 30 2.68 -22.01 5.57
C PRO A 30 2.29 -21.24 4.30
N LEU A 31 2.82 -20.02 4.11
CA LEU A 31 2.59 -19.24 2.89
C LEU A 31 3.09 -19.95 1.61
N ILE A 32 4.00 -20.92 1.74
CA ILE A 32 4.52 -21.69 0.61
C ILE A 32 3.48 -22.68 0.07
N TRP A 33 2.55 -23.15 0.93
CA TRP A 33 1.54 -24.16 0.59
C TRP A 33 0.13 -23.59 0.39
N LEU A 34 -0.07 -22.27 0.62
CA LEU A 34 -1.36 -21.60 0.49
C LEU A 34 -1.63 -20.89 -0.86
N PRO A 35 -0.73 -20.84 -1.87
CA PRO A 35 -0.93 -20.02 -3.08
C PRO A 35 -2.17 -20.39 -3.88
N ASP A 36 -2.67 -21.64 -3.76
CA ASP A 36 -3.84 -22.12 -4.50
C ASP A 36 -5.18 -21.62 -3.93
N TYR A 37 -5.18 -21.10 -2.69
CA TYR A 37 -6.35 -20.55 -2.00
C TYR A 37 -6.11 -19.10 -1.66
N MET A 38 -6.52 -18.18 -2.53
CA MET A 38 -6.26 -16.74 -2.37
C MET A 38 -6.92 -16.14 -1.12
N SER A 39 -8.11 -16.62 -0.77
CA SER A 39 -8.81 -16.19 0.46
C SER A 39 -8.01 -16.57 1.70
N LEU A 40 -7.59 -17.84 1.83
CA LEU A 40 -6.81 -18.32 2.96
C LEU A 40 -5.43 -17.66 3.02
N LEU A 41 -4.78 -17.48 1.87
CA LEU A 41 -3.48 -16.79 1.77
C LEU A 41 -3.59 -15.35 2.28
N SER A 42 -4.57 -14.59 1.80
CA SER A 42 -4.75 -13.19 2.20
C SER A 42 -5.13 -13.04 3.67
N PHE A 43 -6.00 -13.90 4.18
CA PHE A 43 -6.39 -13.96 5.59
C PHE A 43 -5.19 -14.30 6.48
N TYR A 44 -4.42 -15.32 6.11
CA TYR A 44 -3.23 -15.72 6.86
C TYR A 44 -2.19 -14.61 6.93
N ILE A 45 -1.90 -13.95 5.79
CA ILE A 45 -0.98 -12.80 5.75
C ILE A 45 -1.46 -11.69 6.69
N ALA A 46 -2.76 -11.35 6.67
CA ALA A 46 -3.32 -10.30 7.52
C ALA A 46 -3.17 -10.65 9.01
N VAL A 47 -3.54 -11.87 9.43
CA VAL A 47 -3.41 -12.33 10.82
C VAL A 47 -1.95 -12.40 11.25
N TRP A 48 -1.07 -12.93 10.40
CA TRP A 48 0.37 -13.02 10.66
C TRP A 48 0.99 -11.62 10.85
N MET A 49 0.71 -10.67 9.98
CA MET A 49 1.20 -9.29 10.10
C MET A 49 0.69 -8.63 11.38
N MET A 50 -0.61 -8.74 11.68
CA MET A 50 -1.18 -8.19 12.89
C MET A 50 -0.58 -8.81 14.15
N GLY A 51 -0.34 -10.12 14.15
CA GLY A 51 0.34 -10.85 15.22
C GLY A 51 1.76 -10.36 15.45
N CYS A 52 2.53 -10.17 14.37
CA CYS A 52 3.90 -9.62 14.43
C CYS A 52 3.92 -8.20 15.00
N ILE A 53 3.01 -7.33 14.56
CA ILE A 53 2.90 -5.95 15.06
C ILE A 53 2.54 -5.96 16.56
N ALA A 54 1.57 -6.77 16.97
CA ALA A 54 1.15 -6.88 18.37
C ALA A 54 2.28 -7.42 19.27
N ALA A 55 2.99 -8.45 18.82
CA ALA A 55 4.12 -9.04 19.53
C ALA A 55 5.28 -8.03 19.68
N TYR A 56 5.62 -7.34 18.61
CA TYR A 56 6.63 -6.27 18.62
C TYR A 56 6.24 -5.13 19.58
N THR A 57 5.00 -4.67 19.55
CA THR A 57 4.51 -3.60 20.43
C THR A 57 4.56 -4.01 21.89
N LYS A 58 4.16 -5.26 22.23
CA LYS A 58 4.28 -5.81 23.59
C LYS A 58 5.74 -5.92 24.05
N LEU A 59 6.64 -6.39 23.17
CA LEU A 59 8.07 -6.46 23.47
C LEU A 59 8.64 -5.08 23.77
N LEU A 60 8.33 -4.08 22.96
CA LEU A 60 8.75 -2.70 23.15
C LEU A 60 8.22 -2.14 24.48
N ALA A 61 6.92 -2.30 24.75
CA ALA A 61 6.29 -1.84 25.97
C ALA A 61 6.95 -2.45 27.22
N ALA A 62 7.20 -3.76 27.22
CA ALA A 62 7.84 -4.45 28.33
C ALA A 62 9.26 -3.90 28.61
N ARG A 63 10.03 -3.57 27.56
CA ARG A 63 11.38 -2.96 27.71
C ARG A 63 11.30 -1.51 28.16
N MET A 64 10.31 -0.76 27.71
CA MET A 64 10.09 0.62 28.17
C MET A 64 9.72 0.67 29.67
N GLN A 65 8.84 -0.24 30.11
CA GLN A 65 8.48 -0.36 31.53
C GLN A 65 9.67 -0.73 32.40
N GLU A 66 10.52 -1.68 31.97
CA GLU A 66 11.75 -2.07 32.68
C GLU A 66 12.74 -0.89 32.81
N LEU A 67 12.93 -0.13 31.71
CA LEU A 67 13.76 1.07 31.71
C LEU A 67 13.21 2.16 32.63
N TYR A 68 11.89 2.34 32.62
CA TYR A 68 11.24 3.35 33.46
C TYR A 68 11.31 2.99 34.97
N ALA A 69 11.13 1.71 35.30
CA ALA A 69 11.30 1.23 36.68
C ALA A 69 12.72 1.51 37.22
N LEU A 70 13.75 1.18 36.42
CA LEU A 70 15.14 1.50 36.76
C LEU A 70 15.39 3.01 36.90
N LYS A 71 14.71 3.82 36.08
CA LYS A 71 14.78 5.27 36.14
C LYS A 71 14.18 5.79 37.44
N GLN A 72 13.06 5.22 37.89
CA GLN A 72 12.41 5.56 39.16
C GLN A 72 13.29 5.18 40.37
N GLU A 73 13.79 3.95 40.42
CA GLU A 73 14.66 3.46 41.49
C GLU A 73 15.90 4.34 41.67
N ASN A 74 16.49 4.78 40.56
CA ASN A 74 17.73 5.57 40.60
C ASN A 74 17.48 7.09 40.54
N LYS A 75 16.23 7.55 40.53
CA LYS A 75 15.83 8.98 40.44
C LYS A 75 16.47 9.70 39.24
N TRP A 76 16.60 9.04 38.11
CA TRP A 76 17.22 9.59 36.90
C TRP A 76 16.28 10.48 36.08
N PHE A 77 15.48 11.30 36.72
CA PHE A 77 14.61 12.25 36.04
C PHE A 77 15.44 13.46 35.60
N VAL A 78 15.16 13.91 34.39
CA VAL A 78 15.79 15.08 33.77
C VAL A 78 14.68 15.99 33.26
N GLY A 79 14.59 17.19 33.84
CA GLY A 79 13.54 18.16 33.51
C GLY A 79 12.21 17.91 34.23
N GLY A 80 11.24 18.77 33.96
CA GLY A 80 9.88 18.67 34.50
C GLY A 80 8.92 17.94 33.55
N VAL A 81 7.68 17.79 34.00
CA VAL A 81 6.58 17.37 33.13
C VAL A 81 6.49 18.35 31.97
N ARG A 82 6.34 17.83 30.73
CA ARG A 82 6.26 18.67 29.53
C ARG A 82 5.12 19.67 29.65
N THR A 83 5.46 20.92 29.84
CA THR A 83 4.53 22.07 29.70
C THR A 83 4.51 22.53 28.25
N VAL A 84 3.37 22.95 27.78
CA VAL A 84 3.26 23.51 26.42
C VAL A 84 3.79 24.94 26.47
N HIS A 85 5.00 25.14 25.97
CA HIS A 85 5.55 26.47 25.77
C HIS A 85 5.13 26.98 24.39
N ILE A 86 4.63 28.21 24.33
CA ILE A 86 4.26 28.87 23.08
C ILE A 86 5.19 30.06 22.88
N ASP A 87 5.93 30.02 21.78
CA ASP A 87 6.68 31.17 21.28
C ASP A 87 5.83 31.88 20.24
N THR A 88 5.32 33.08 20.60
CA THR A 88 4.38 33.83 19.76
C THR A 88 5.02 34.36 18.47
N GLU A 89 6.33 34.68 18.51
CA GLU A 89 7.05 35.16 17.34
C GLU A 89 7.26 34.02 16.32
N VAL A 90 7.69 32.85 16.78
CA VAL A 90 7.83 31.65 15.93
C VAL A 90 6.48 31.26 15.35
N SER A 91 5.39 31.36 16.12
CA SER A 91 4.04 31.04 15.67
C SER A 91 3.55 32.01 14.58
N ARG A 92 3.91 33.29 14.66
CA ARG A 92 3.55 34.31 13.65
C ARG A 92 4.29 34.10 12.33
N GLU A 93 5.53 33.69 12.36
CA GLU A 93 6.38 33.49 11.16
C GLU A 93 6.22 32.09 10.51
N LYS A 94 5.48 31.18 11.13
CA LYS A 94 5.39 29.76 10.71
C LYS A 94 4.96 29.57 9.25
N ASP A 95 4.04 30.39 8.74
CA ASP A 95 3.44 30.22 7.40
C ASP A 95 4.36 30.74 6.28
N LYS A 96 5.39 31.55 6.62
CA LYS A 96 6.40 32.02 5.68
C LYS A 96 7.59 31.07 5.53
N MET A 97 7.70 30.04 6.37
CA MET A 97 8.85 29.13 6.41
C MET A 97 8.86 28.07 5.30
N PRO A 98 7.70 27.48 4.90
CA PRO A 98 7.67 26.44 3.88
C PRO A 98 7.84 27.01 2.46
N VAL A 99 8.18 26.14 1.51
CA VAL A 99 8.09 26.49 0.09
C VAL A 99 6.63 26.52 -0.36
N SER A 100 6.35 27.29 -1.42
CA SER A 100 4.97 27.43 -1.92
C SER A 100 4.40 26.11 -2.44
N ALA A 101 3.11 25.84 -2.17
CA ALA A 101 2.37 24.71 -2.71
C ALA A 101 2.23 24.74 -4.24
N LEU A 102 2.45 25.91 -4.88
CA LEU A 102 2.45 26.02 -6.34
C LEU A 102 3.50 25.12 -7.01
N TRP A 103 4.54 24.70 -6.30
CA TRP A 103 5.52 23.74 -6.79
C TRP A 103 4.97 22.31 -7.02
N PHE A 104 3.70 22.03 -6.65
CA PHE A 104 3.00 20.82 -7.06
C PHE A 104 2.35 20.91 -8.44
N LEU A 105 2.22 22.11 -9.05
CA LEU A 105 1.64 22.26 -10.38
C LEU A 105 2.34 21.40 -11.45
N PRO A 106 3.67 21.36 -11.54
CA PRO A 106 4.33 20.47 -12.51
C PRO A 106 3.96 18.99 -12.31
N ALA A 107 3.83 18.53 -11.05
CA ALA A 107 3.43 17.14 -10.77
C ALA A 107 2.02 16.82 -11.28
N PHE A 108 1.06 17.73 -11.10
CA PHE A 108 -0.30 17.57 -11.63
C PHE A 108 -0.36 17.65 -13.15
N LEU A 109 0.45 18.51 -13.76
CA LEU A 109 0.58 18.58 -15.23
C LEU A 109 1.17 17.28 -15.79
N LEU A 110 2.22 16.75 -15.17
CA LEU A 110 2.80 15.45 -15.56
C LEU A 110 1.80 14.31 -15.39
N ALA A 111 1.06 14.29 -14.29
CA ALA A 111 0.03 13.28 -14.04
C ALA A 111 -1.10 13.32 -15.08
N SER A 112 -1.43 14.50 -15.62
CA SER A 112 -2.47 14.66 -16.65
C SER A 112 -2.03 14.18 -18.05
N ALA A 113 -0.73 14.04 -18.28
CA ALA A 113 -0.21 13.64 -19.59
C ALA A 113 -0.58 12.18 -19.97
N ALA A 114 -0.62 11.26 -18.99
CA ALA A 114 -0.98 9.85 -19.27
C ALA A 114 -2.45 9.69 -19.70
N PRO A 115 -3.47 10.17 -18.95
CA PRO A 115 -4.85 10.06 -19.39
C PRO A 115 -5.12 10.81 -20.69
N LEU A 116 -4.48 11.97 -20.90
CA LEU A 116 -4.61 12.72 -22.15
C LEU A 116 -4.06 11.92 -23.35
N TYR A 117 -2.88 11.31 -23.19
CA TYR A 117 -2.31 10.46 -24.25
C TYR A 117 -3.21 9.25 -24.56
N LEU A 118 -3.69 8.53 -23.53
CA LEU A 118 -4.55 7.36 -23.72
C LEU A 118 -5.89 7.74 -24.38
N TRP A 119 -6.46 8.88 -24.03
CA TRP A 119 -7.68 9.39 -24.64
C TRP A 119 -7.48 9.76 -26.13
N LEU A 120 -6.43 10.49 -26.45
CA LEU A 120 -6.12 10.89 -27.83
C LEU A 120 -5.75 9.71 -28.73
N SER A 121 -5.00 8.74 -28.20
CA SER A 121 -4.56 7.56 -28.95
C SER A 121 -5.64 6.46 -29.09
N LYS A 122 -6.80 6.62 -28.44
CA LYS A 122 -7.87 5.61 -28.36
C LYS A 122 -7.33 4.24 -27.94
N ASN A 123 -6.37 4.23 -27.01
CA ASN A 123 -5.71 3.01 -26.58
C ASN A 123 -6.68 2.12 -25.80
N THR A 124 -6.78 0.85 -26.20
CA THR A 124 -7.66 -0.15 -25.58
C THR A 124 -6.91 -1.10 -24.61
N VAL A 125 -5.58 -1.10 -24.66
CA VAL A 125 -4.75 -1.99 -23.84
C VAL A 125 -4.75 -1.57 -22.37
N VAL A 126 -4.64 -0.26 -22.12
CA VAL A 126 -4.64 0.30 -20.77
C VAL A 126 -5.93 1.08 -20.57
N PRO A 127 -6.78 0.68 -19.61
CA PRO A 127 -8.01 1.41 -19.32
C PRO A 127 -7.73 2.86 -18.90
N LEU A 128 -8.51 3.81 -19.43
CA LEU A 128 -8.35 5.24 -19.13
C LEU A 128 -8.38 5.53 -17.63
N TRP A 129 -9.28 4.87 -16.89
CA TRP A 129 -9.39 5.07 -15.43
C TRP A 129 -8.12 4.69 -14.67
N SER A 130 -7.34 3.70 -15.16
CA SER A 130 -6.09 3.28 -14.49
C SER A 130 -5.00 4.36 -14.57
N SER A 131 -5.03 5.19 -15.62
CA SER A 131 -4.09 6.32 -15.75
C SER A 131 -4.35 7.43 -14.74
N LEU A 132 -5.56 7.52 -14.18
CA LEU A 132 -5.89 8.46 -13.11
C LEU A 132 -5.12 8.14 -11.81
N LEU A 133 -4.59 6.92 -11.66
CA LEU A 133 -3.72 6.55 -10.54
C LEU A 133 -2.44 7.41 -10.48
N ALA A 134 -2.02 8.00 -11.61
CA ALA A 134 -0.90 8.95 -11.64
C ALA A 134 -1.11 10.17 -10.73
N PHE A 135 -2.38 10.57 -10.50
CA PHE A 135 -2.71 11.70 -9.61
C PHE A 135 -2.56 11.35 -8.12
N ILE A 136 -2.48 10.09 -7.75
CA ILE A 136 -2.34 9.66 -6.36
C ILE A 136 -1.06 10.22 -5.74
N PHE A 137 0.07 10.20 -6.46
CA PHE A 137 1.35 10.67 -5.93
C PHE A 137 1.38 12.16 -5.63
N PRO A 138 1.02 13.05 -6.56
CA PRO A 138 0.97 14.48 -6.26
C PRO A 138 -0.11 14.81 -5.22
N ALA A 139 -1.24 14.10 -5.21
CA ALA A 139 -2.30 14.29 -4.21
C ALA A 139 -1.84 13.89 -2.81
N ILE A 140 -1.19 12.74 -2.64
CA ILE A 140 -0.60 12.32 -1.35
C ILE A 140 0.51 13.30 -0.95
N GLY A 141 1.37 13.71 -1.87
CA GLY A 141 2.42 14.70 -1.60
C GLY A 141 1.84 16.01 -1.08
N LEU A 142 0.81 16.54 -1.72
CA LEU A 142 0.11 17.77 -1.31
C LEU A 142 -0.62 17.59 0.03
N PHE A 143 -1.28 16.45 0.25
CA PHE A 143 -1.92 16.11 1.52
C PHE A 143 -0.89 16.04 2.66
N MET A 144 0.23 15.38 2.47
CA MET A 144 1.31 15.31 3.44
C MET A 144 1.92 16.69 3.70
N TYR A 145 2.13 17.49 2.65
CA TYR A 145 2.56 18.88 2.78
C TYR A 145 1.61 19.66 3.69
N TRP A 146 0.30 19.61 3.44
CA TRP A 146 -0.69 20.27 4.28
C TRP A 146 -0.69 19.73 5.72
N LEU A 147 -0.59 18.40 5.89
CA LEU A 147 -0.56 17.76 7.20
C LEU A 147 0.68 18.20 8.02
N TYR A 148 1.85 18.31 7.40
CA TYR A 148 3.05 18.81 8.07
C TYR A 148 2.93 20.28 8.44
N LEU A 149 2.34 21.12 7.61
CA LEU A 149 2.20 22.55 7.87
C LEU A 149 1.14 22.89 8.92
N SER A 150 0.09 22.07 9.05
CA SER A 150 -0.94 22.25 10.09
C SER A 150 -0.43 22.04 11.51
N ARG A 151 0.80 21.57 11.67
CA ARG A 151 1.39 21.37 13.00
C ARG A 151 1.71 22.68 13.71
N PRO A 152 1.53 22.70 15.04
CA PRO A 152 2.01 23.80 15.86
C PRO A 152 3.55 23.89 15.79
N THR A 153 4.07 25.07 16.08
CA THR A 153 5.52 25.28 16.26
C THR A 153 5.99 24.63 17.57
N GLU A 154 7.23 24.16 17.58
CA GLU A 154 7.85 23.58 18.78
C GLU A 154 8.83 24.56 19.41
N VAL A 155 8.85 24.59 20.74
CA VAL A 155 9.79 25.37 21.52
C VAL A 155 10.82 24.42 22.12
N PHE A 156 12.08 24.61 21.78
CA PHE A 156 13.19 23.73 22.13
C PHE A 156 14.04 24.29 23.29
N CYS A 157 14.11 25.63 23.40
CA CYS A 157 14.91 26.34 24.39
C CYS A 157 14.30 27.72 24.71
N GLU A 158 14.92 28.46 25.62
CA GLU A 158 14.50 29.81 25.98
C GLU A 158 14.77 30.85 24.88
N SER A 159 15.69 30.58 23.93
CA SER A 159 16.04 31.48 22.84
C SER A 159 15.06 31.41 21.68
N THR A 160 14.34 32.50 21.40
CA THR A 160 13.44 32.62 20.25
C THR A 160 14.17 32.47 18.91
N GLU A 161 15.40 32.96 18.80
CA GLU A 161 16.19 32.83 17.57
C GLU A 161 16.50 31.37 17.22
N VAL A 162 16.89 30.55 18.21
CA VAL A 162 17.15 29.13 18.03
C VAL A 162 15.85 28.39 17.71
N ASN A 163 14.74 28.71 18.40
CA ASN A 163 13.43 28.14 18.12
C ASN A 163 12.97 28.46 16.68
N LEU A 164 13.17 29.71 16.24
CA LEU A 164 12.83 30.15 14.87
C LEU A 164 13.65 29.38 13.84
N ALA A 165 14.98 29.27 14.04
CA ALA A 165 15.88 28.54 13.16
C ALA A 165 15.49 27.05 13.06
N CYS A 166 15.24 26.37 14.18
CA CYS A 166 14.84 24.97 14.22
C CYS A 166 13.50 24.71 13.52
N ASN A 167 12.48 25.55 13.76
CA ASN A 167 11.19 25.44 13.10
C ASN A 167 11.28 25.73 11.59
N ARG A 168 12.09 26.75 11.18
CA ARG A 168 12.33 27.07 9.78
C ARG A 168 12.98 25.92 9.04
N VAL A 169 14.03 25.32 9.59
CA VAL A 169 14.68 24.13 9.02
C VAL A 169 13.70 23.01 8.83
N TRP A 170 12.90 22.69 9.86
CA TRP A 170 11.93 21.62 9.82
C TRP A 170 10.87 21.85 8.74
N ARG A 171 10.18 23.00 8.77
CA ARG A 171 9.08 23.34 7.85
C ARG A 171 9.57 23.43 6.40
N ARG A 172 10.72 24.05 6.16
CA ARG A 172 11.26 24.22 4.82
C ARG A 172 11.70 22.89 4.21
N ARG A 173 12.44 22.07 4.94
CA ARG A 173 12.96 20.81 4.40
C ARG A 173 11.87 19.78 4.17
N TRP A 174 10.92 19.65 5.09
CA TRP A 174 9.78 18.75 4.87
C TRP A 174 8.86 19.22 3.75
N SER A 175 8.62 20.50 3.58
CA SER A 175 7.85 21.01 2.45
C SER A 175 8.56 20.76 1.11
N ILE A 176 9.89 20.93 1.04
CA ILE A 176 10.71 20.58 -0.14
C ILE A 176 10.63 19.07 -0.42
N CYS A 177 10.76 18.23 0.60
CA CYS A 177 10.65 16.78 0.47
C CYS A 177 9.32 16.35 -0.15
N CYS A 178 8.20 16.87 0.35
CA CYS A 178 6.87 16.58 -0.19
C CYS A 178 6.74 17.01 -1.65
N VAL A 179 7.24 18.20 -2.01
CA VAL A 179 7.26 18.70 -3.40
C VAL A 179 8.12 17.81 -4.31
N ILE A 180 9.32 17.43 -3.87
CA ILE A 180 10.20 16.54 -4.64
C ILE A 180 9.53 15.19 -4.85
N ILE A 181 9.00 14.57 -3.79
CA ILE A 181 8.30 13.29 -3.89
C ILE A 181 7.14 13.39 -4.89
N GLY A 182 6.28 14.42 -4.76
CA GLY A 182 5.14 14.60 -5.66
C GLY A 182 5.56 14.70 -7.13
N ASN A 183 6.59 15.51 -7.43
CA ASN A 183 7.05 15.74 -8.81
C ASN A 183 7.81 14.54 -9.39
N VAL A 184 8.76 13.95 -8.65
CA VAL A 184 9.55 12.82 -9.13
C VAL A 184 8.69 11.57 -9.30
N CYS A 185 7.79 11.29 -8.34
CA CYS A 185 6.88 10.15 -8.47
C CYS A 185 5.88 10.32 -9.62
N ALA A 186 5.38 11.54 -9.87
CA ALA A 186 4.54 11.81 -11.04
C ALA A 186 5.34 11.60 -12.35
N ALA A 187 6.59 12.05 -12.41
CA ALA A 187 7.45 11.85 -13.58
C ALA A 187 7.76 10.37 -13.85
N LEU A 188 8.01 9.57 -12.81
CA LEU A 188 8.28 8.13 -12.95
C LEU A 188 7.02 7.32 -13.24
N SER A 189 5.85 7.75 -12.75
CA SER A 189 4.58 7.07 -13.02
C SER A 189 4.15 7.19 -14.49
N LEU A 190 4.51 8.29 -15.16
CA LEU A 190 4.18 8.51 -16.57
C LEU A 190 4.72 7.38 -17.49
N PRO A 191 6.03 7.08 -17.55
CA PRO A 191 6.52 5.96 -18.34
C PRO A 191 6.02 4.61 -17.82
N ALA A 192 5.81 4.44 -16.51
CA ALA A 192 5.26 3.18 -15.96
C ALA A 192 3.86 2.85 -16.50
N ILE A 193 3.06 3.87 -16.85
CA ILE A 193 1.73 3.71 -17.47
C ILE A 193 1.83 3.62 -18.98
N LEU A 194 2.67 4.43 -19.63
CA LEU A 194 2.73 4.53 -21.08
C LEU A 194 3.47 3.38 -21.78
N ILE A 195 4.45 2.76 -21.10
CA ILE A 195 5.19 1.62 -21.66
C ILE A 195 4.27 0.42 -21.94
N PRO A 196 3.43 -0.05 -20.98
CA PRO A 196 2.48 -1.12 -21.25
C PRO A 196 1.45 -0.77 -22.32
N ALA A 197 1.06 0.52 -22.40
CA ALA A 197 0.11 0.98 -23.43
C ALA A 197 0.66 0.85 -24.85
N ARG A 198 1.99 0.94 -25.02
CA ARG A 198 2.67 0.76 -26.32
C ARG A 198 3.16 -0.65 -26.55
N ASN A 199 3.63 -1.32 -25.51
CA ASN A 199 4.19 -2.66 -25.57
C ASN A 199 3.72 -3.49 -24.36
N PRO A 200 2.67 -4.29 -24.50
CA PRO A 200 2.13 -5.12 -23.41
C PRO A 200 3.15 -6.08 -22.79
N GLY A 201 4.16 -6.51 -23.55
CA GLY A 201 5.24 -7.39 -23.05
C GLY A 201 6.24 -6.72 -22.13
N ALA A 202 6.23 -5.38 -21.99
CA ALA A 202 7.19 -4.62 -21.18
C ALA A 202 6.75 -4.46 -19.71
N SER A 203 6.03 -5.43 -19.16
CA SER A 203 5.56 -5.42 -17.76
C SER A 203 6.69 -5.32 -16.73
N LEU A 204 7.84 -5.95 -17.00
CA LEU A 204 9.01 -5.88 -16.13
C LEU A 204 9.56 -4.45 -16.00
N ALA A 205 9.62 -3.69 -17.11
CA ALA A 205 10.08 -2.31 -17.08
C ALA A 205 9.17 -1.43 -16.22
N SER A 206 7.86 -1.59 -16.34
CA SER A 206 6.87 -0.88 -15.51
C SER A 206 6.99 -1.26 -14.04
N PHE A 207 7.20 -2.53 -13.72
CA PHE A 207 7.42 -3.01 -12.36
C PHE A 207 8.70 -2.40 -11.74
N LEU A 208 9.81 -2.35 -12.49
CA LEU A 208 11.04 -1.72 -12.03
C LEU A 208 10.89 -0.21 -11.80
N LEU A 209 10.12 0.48 -12.65
CA LEU A 209 9.77 1.89 -12.44
C LEU A 209 8.95 2.10 -11.17
N MET A 210 7.99 1.21 -10.88
CA MET A 210 7.21 1.28 -9.64
C MET A 210 8.07 1.03 -8.39
N ILE A 211 9.02 0.10 -8.45
CA ILE A 211 10.01 -0.09 -7.36
C ILE A 211 10.87 1.18 -7.19
N SER A 212 11.28 1.81 -8.29
CA SER A 212 12.09 3.04 -8.21
C SER A 212 11.35 4.18 -7.50
N ILE A 213 10.03 4.28 -7.67
CA ILE A 213 9.19 5.24 -6.93
C ILE A 213 9.29 4.99 -5.42
N LEU A 214 9.17 3.73 -4.99
CA LEU A 214 9.29 3.37 -3.58
C LEU A 214 10.66 3.74 -3.02
N ILE A 215 11.73 3.43 -3.75
CA ILE A 215 13.12 3.77 -3.35
C ILE A 215 13.28 5.29 -3.22
N VAL A 216 12.79 6.06 -4.19
CA VAL A 216 12.85 7.53 -4.16
C VAL A 216 12.15 8.09 -2.92
N VAL A 217 10.94 7.61 -2.61
CA VAL A 217 10.19 8.04 -1.43
C VAL A 217 10.97 7.74 -0.15
N LEU A 218 11.47 6.50 0.01
CA LEU A 218 12.21 6.09 1.20
C LEU A 218 13.50 6.91 1.37
N CYS A 219 14.27 7.09 0.30
CA CYS A 219 15.49 7.90 0.30
C CYS A 219 15.19 9.36 0.64
N ALA A 220 14.20 9.98 -0.01
CA ALA A 220 13.85 11.38 0.21
C ALA A 220 13.44 11.62 1.67
N VAL A 221 12.60 10.75 2.24
CA VAL A 221 12.19 10.83 3.65
C VAL A 221 13.38 10.63 4.58
N PHE A 222 14.20 9.60 4.35
CA PHE A 222 15.37 9.31 5.20
C PHE A 222 16.38 10.46 5.21
N PHE A 223 16.81 10.93 4.04
CA PHE A 223 17.79 12.03 3.96
C PHE A 223 17.23 13.34 4.51
N THR A 224 15.96 13.64 4.29
CA THR A 224 15.32 14.82 4.88
C THR A 224 15.31 14.75 6.39
N TYR A 225 14.91 13.60 6.96
CA TYR A 225 14.91 13.40 8.41
C TYR A 225 16.31 13.59 9.01
N GLN A 226 17.32 12.94 8.46
CA GLN A 226 18.71 13.09 8.96
C GLN A 226 19.17 14.54 8.84
N SER A 227 18.95 15.17 7.69
CA SER A 227 19.33 16.55 7.45
C SER A 227 18.66 17.54 8.42
N VAL A 228 17.36 17.36 8.69
CA VAL A 228 16.63 18.17 9.68
C VAL A 228 17.24 17.99 11.05
N ARG A 229 17.39 16.74 11.51
CA ARG A 229 17.88 16.41 12.83
C ARG A 229 19.31 16.91 13.08
N ASP A 230 20.21 16.70 12.13
CA ASP A 230 21.61 17.16 12.26
C ASP A 230 21.70 18.68 12.35
N THR A 231 20.89 19.38 11.58
CA THR A 231 20.89 20.84 11.61
C THR A 231 20.25 21.38 12.89
N GLN A 232 19.12 20.80 13.32
CA GLN A 232 18.51 21.18 14.60
C GLN A 232 19.47 20.92 15.77
N ASN A 233 20.15 19.77 15.80
CA ASN A 233 21.14 19.47 16.83
C ASN A 233 22.29 20.50 16.89
N ARG A 234 22.73 21.02 15.73
CA ARG A 234 23.74 22.09 15.66
C ARG A 234 23.22 23.39 16.29
N TYR A 235 21.98 23.79 15.99
CA TYR A 235 21.39 24.99 16.60
C TYR A 235 21.15 24.79 18.10
N LEU A 236 20.69 23.62 18.53
CA LEU A 236 20.46 23.32 19.93
C LEU A 236 21.76 23.24 20.75
N ALA A 237 22.88 22.87 20.11
CA ALA A 237 24.21 22.90 20.77
C ALA A 237 24.68 24.32 21.09
N LEU A 238 24.11 25.34 20.45
CA LEU A 238 24.38 26.76 20.72
C LEU A 238 23.42 27.34 21.77
N ALA A 239 22.43 26.57 22.23
CA ALA A 239 21.43 27.03 23.19
C ALA A 239 21.94 26.86 24.61
N ASP A 240 21.93 27.94 25.41
CA ASP A 240 22.40 27.93 26.81
C ASP A 240 21.49 27.09 27.74
N ARG A 241 20.19 27.03 27.46
CA ARG A 241 19.18 26.35 28.29
C ARG A 241 18.18 25.57 27.45
N PRO A 242 18.48 24.32 27.11
CA PRO A 242 17.51 23.46 26.44
C PRO A 242 16.35 23.11 27.39
N ILE A 243 15.11 23.16 26.87
CA ILE A 243 13.96 22.70 27.64
C ILE A 243 13.92 21.17 27.57
N LEU A 244 14.33 20.56 28.69
CA LEU A 244 14.30 19.10 28.83
C LEU A 244 12.97 18.67 29.45
N ALA A 245 12.17 17.94 28.68
CA ALA A 245 10.92 17.35 29.15
C ALA A 245 11.07 15.87 29.37
N ASP A 246 10.61 15.39 30.54
CA ASP A 246 10.53 13.97 30.84
C ASP A 246 9.12 13.45 30.54
N ASP A 247 8.94 12.88 29.35
CA ASP A 247 7.68 12.33 28.86
C ASP A 247 7.65 10.79 28.79
N ASP A 248 8.65 10.13 29.42
CA ASP A 248 8.82 8.66 29.39
C ASP A 248 7.56 7.92 29.85
N VAL A 249 6.87 8.47 30.87
CA VAL A 249 5.64 7.89 31.43
C VAL A 249 4.53 7.72 30.39
N TYR A 250 4.48 8.58 29.38
CA TYR A 250 3.44 8.53 28.36
C TYR A 250 3.73 7.51 27.23
N TRP A 251 4.92 6.88 27.23
CA TRP A 251 5.35 5.89 26.26
C TRP A 251 5.41 4.44 26.77
N LEU A 252 4.98 4.20 28.03
CA LEU A 252 5.12 2.90 28.70
C LEU A 252 4.38 1.74 28.02
N HIS A 253 3.38 2.03 27.19
CA HIS A 253 2.60 1.03 26.46
C HIS A 253 3.11 0.78 25.03
N GLY A 254 4.25 1.38 24.64
CA GLY A 254 4.79 1.29 23.29
C GLY A 254 4.18 2.29 22.29
N PHE A 255 3.21 3.08 22.74
CA PHE A 255 2.57 4.18 22.01
C PHE A 255 2.40 5.38 22.92
N TYR A 256 2.23 6.58 22.33
CA TYR A 256 2.06 7.81 23.11
C TYR A 256 0.63 7.94 23.64
N ASN A 257 0.51 8.13 24.95
CA ASN A 257 -0.77 8.22 25.65
C ASN A 257 -0.73 9.32 26.71
N ASN A 258 -0.92 10.57 26.30
CA ASN A 258 -0.96 11.74 27.21
C ASN A 258 -2.30 12.46 27.08
N PRO A 259 -3.22 12.34 28.07
CA PRO A 259 -4.52 13.02 28.04
C PRO A 259 -4.42 14.55 28.17
N ASN A 260 -3.32 15.05 28.70
CA ASN A 260 -3.09 16.49 28.89
C ASN A 260 -2.42 17.16 27.66
N ASP A 261 -1.99 16.38 26.66
CA ASP A 261 -1.43 16.92 25.42
C ASP A 261 -2.55 17.06 24.36
N PRO A 262 -2.92 18.30 23.97
CA PRO A 262 -4.00 18.54 23.01
C PRO A 262 -3.66 18.08 21.58
N ARG A 263 -2.40 17.77 21.28
CA ARG A 263 -1.97 17.36 19.95
C ARG A 263 -2.49 15.97 19.61
N ILE A 264 -3.04 15.85 18.41
CA ILE A 264 -3.49 14.56 17.84
C ILE A 264 -2.29 13.72 17.41
N ASN A 265 -1.32 14.33 16.73
CA ASN A 265 -0.13 13.68 16.22
C ASN A 265 1.10 14.17 16.97
N VAL A 266 1.95 13.24 17.39
CA VAL A 266 3.18 13.50 18.12
C VAL A 266 4.34 12.81 17.39
N GLU A 267 5.52 13.42 17.38
CA GLU A 267 6.70 12.79 16.79
C GLU A 267 7.06 11.49 17.53
N LYS A 268 7.39 10.46 16.76
CA LYS A 268 7.79 9.17 17.32
C LYS A 268 9.10 9.35 18.10
N ARG A 269 9.14 8.76 19.27
CA ARG A 269 10.36 8.73 20.08
C ARG A 269 11.43 7.83 19.48
N PHE A 270 11.00 6.77 18.80
CA PHE A 270 11.87 5.81 18.10
C PHE A 270 11.42 5.67 16.65
N GLY A 271 12.40 5.69 15.74
CA GLY A 271 12.14 5.64 14.30
C GLY A 271 11.78 7.01 13.72
N ILE A 272 11.32 7.00 12.49
CA ILE A 272 10.97 8.20 11.71
C ILE A 272 9.45 8.34 11.65
N GLY A 273 8.94 9.58 11.71
CA GLY A 273 7.53 9.91 11.51
C GLY A 273 6.78 10.20 12.80
N PHE A 274 5.47 10.01 12.77
CA PHE A 274 4.54 10.44 13.80
C PHE A 274 3.70 9.28 14.32
N THR A 275 3.18 9.45 15.52
CA THR A 275 2.20 8.56 16.13
C THR A 275 1.01 9.36 16.62
N ILE A 276 -0.11 8.68 16.76
CA ILE A 276 -1.34 9.28 17.29
C ILE A 276 -1.26 9.30 18.83
N ASN A 277 -1.66 10.42 19.44
CA ASN A 277 -1.81 10.52 20.88
C ASN A 277 -3.09 9.83 21.34
N LEU A 278 -3.01 8.59 21.79
CA LEU A 278 -4.17 7.83 22.29
C LEU A 278 -4.72 8.36 23.62
N GLY A 279 -4.08 9.34 24.26
CA GLY A 279 -4.62 10.10 25.38
C GLY A 279 -5.67 11.13 24.96
N ASN A 280 -5.59 11.62 23.70
CA ASN A 280 -6.52 12.63 23.17
C ASN A 280 -7.81 11.97 22.67
N PRO A 281 -9.02 12.41 23.10
CA PRO A 281 -10.29 11.82 22.68
C PRO A 281 -10.52 11.86 21.16
N LYS A 282 -10.17 12.96 20.48
CA LYS A 282 -10.29 13.07 19.02
C LYS A 282 -9.37 12.09 18.30
N ALA A 283 -8.17 11.93 18.80
CA ALA A 283 -7.20 10.97 18.26
C ALA A 283 -7.65 9.52 18.45
N LYS A 284 -8.28 9.17 19.58
CA LYS A 284 -8.91 7.85 19.80
C LYS A 284 -9.98 7.56 18.76
N VAL A 285 -10.87 8.51 18.51
CA VAL A 285 -11.93 8.35 17.50
C VAL A 285 -11.31 8.12 16.12
N ILE A 286 -10.32 8.91 15.72
CA ILE A 286 -9.60 8.73 14.45
C ILE A 286 -8.97 7.32 14.38
N ALA A 287 -8.29 6.88 15.45
CA ALA A 287 -7.67 5.57 15.50
C ALA A 287 -8.69 4.43 15.36
N VAL A 288 -9.82 4.51 16.06
CA VAL A 288 -10.90 3.51 16.00
C VAL A 288 -11.54 3.48 14.61
N VAL A 289 -11.86 4.65 14.04
CA VAL A 289 -12.42 4.74 12.67
C VAL A 289 -11.45 4.17 11.64
N THR A 290 -10.17 4.52 11.73
CA THR A 290 -9.13 3.98 10.83
C THR A 290 -9.02 2.46 10.97
N ALA A 291 -9.00 1.93 12.20
CA ALA A 291 -8.96 0.49 12.44
C ALA A 291 -10.20 -0.22 11.88
N ALA A 292 -11.39 0.37 12.06
CA ALA A 292 -12.63 -0.17 11.51
C ALA A 292 -12.64 -0.19 9.97
N LEU A 293 -12.16 0.88 9.33
CA LEU A 293 -12.03 0.95 7.87
C LEU A 293 -11.03 -0.10 7.34
N VAL A 294 -9.88 -0.26 7.99
CA VAL A 294 -8.89 -1.29 7.63
C VAL A 294 -9.49 -2.69 7.80
N ALA A 295 -10.20 -2.94 8.90
CA ALA A 295 -10.86 -4.23 9.12
C ALA A 295 -11.94 -4.50 8.06
N ALA A 296 -12.78 -3.51 7.73
CA ALA A 296 -13.78 -3.62 6.68
C ALA A 296 -13.15 -3.91 5.31
N MET A 297 -12.05 -3.24 4.98
CA MET A 297 -11.29 -3.48 3.75
C MET A 297 -10.72 -4.91 3.70
N LEU A 298 -10.12 -5.40 4.78
CA LEU A 298 -9.58 -6.76 4.85
C LEU A 298 -10.69 -7.82 4.75
N ILE A 299 -11.84 -7.61 5.40
CA ILE A 299 -13.01 -8.49 5.32
C ILE A 299 -13.57 -8.48 3.88
N GLY A 300 -13.70 -7.32 3.26
CA GLY A 300 -14.15 -7.19 1.86
C GLY A 300 -13.21 -7.90 0.88
N MET A 301 -11.90 -7.72 1.06
CA MET A 301 -10.89 -8.41 0.25
C MET A 301 -10.97 -9.94 0.43
N PHE A 302 -11.11 -10.41 1.67
CA PHE A 302 -11.28 -11.83 1.95
C PHE A 302 -12.56 -12.38 1.30
N ALA A 303 -13.68 -11.66 1.39
CA ALA A 303 -14.94 -12.07 0.78
C ALA A 303 -14.85 -12.16 -0.76
N ILE A 304 -14.17 -11.20 -1.39
CA ILE A 304 -13.91 -11.23 -2.84
C ILE A 304 -13.06 -12.45 -3.22
N PHE A 305 -11.96 -12.69 -2.52
CA PHE A 305 -11.11 -13.85 -2.80
C PHE A 305 -11.81 -15.18 -2.52
N LEU A 306 -12.64 -15.24 -1.47
CA LEU A 306 -13.45 -16.41 -1.19
C LEU A 306 -14.45 -16.69 -2.33
N ALA A 307 -15.07 -15.63 -2.87
CA ALA A 307 -15.96 -15.77 -4.03
C ALA A 307 -15.21 -16.33 -5.25
N PHE A 308 -13.94 -15.94 -5.48
CA PHE A 308 -13.13 -16.52 -6.54
C PHE A 308 -12.72 -17.98 -6.25
N ASP A 309 -12.28 -18.30 -5.04
CA ASP A 309 -11.85 -19.67 -4.67
C ASP A 309 -13.01 -20.68 -4.76
N THR A 310 -14.24 -20.23 -4.48
CA THR A 310 -15.44 -21.04 -4.56
C THR A 310 -16.17 -20.97 -5.90
N ALA A 311 -15.75 -20.10 -6.81
CA ALA A 311 -16.42 -19.88 -8.08
C ALA A 311 -16.55 -21.14 -8.93
N ALA A 312 -17.67 -21.25 -9.61
CA ALA A 312 -17.87 -22.12 -10.76
C ALA A 312 -18.42 -21.25 -11.90
N PHE A 313 -17.95 -21.48 -13.10
CA PHE A 313 -18.33 -20.70 -14.26
C PHE A 313 -18.76 -21.61 -15.42
N PRO A 314 -19.83 -22.42 -15.22
CA PRO A 314 -20.38 -23.21 -16.30
C PRO A 314 -20.96 -22.30 -17.41
N PRO A 315 -20.82 -22.64 -18.68
CA PRO A 315 -21.54 -21.97 -19.73
C PRO A 315 -23.04 -22.27 -19.63
N VAL A 316 -23.86 -21.23 -19.62
CA VAL A 316 -25.34 -21.33 -19.62
C VAL A 316 -25.83 -20.87 -20.99
N ILE A 317 -26.71 -21.65 -21.61
CA ILE A 317 -27.27 -21.34 -22.93
C ILE A 317 -28.76 -21.04 -22.79
N GLU A 318 -29.17 -19.82 -23.13
CA GLU A 318 -30.53 -19.38 -23.08
C GLU A 318 -30.84 -18.55 -24.35
N ASN A 319 -31.90 -18.88 -25.08
CA ASN A 319 -32.34 -18.17 -26.28
C ASN A 319 -31.20 -17.94 -27.31
N GLY A 320 -30.37 -18.95 -27.56
CA GLY A 320 -29.27 -18.85 -28.52
C GLY A 320 -28.07 -18.02 -28.05
N ILE A 321 -28.03 -17.57 -26.77
CA ILE A 321 -26.93 -16.81 -26.14
C ILE A 321 -26.24 -17.70 -25.15
N VAL A 322 -24.92 -17.82 -25.26
CA VAL A 322 -24.04 -18.44 -24.26
C VAL A 322 -23.61 -17.37 -23.27
N THR A 323 -23.84 -17.60 -21.98
CA THR A 323 -23.40 -16.71 -20.90
C THR A 323 -22.50 -17.45 -19.95
N ILE A 324 -21.36 -16.86 -19.63
CA ILE A 324 -20.40 -17.37 -18.63
C ILE A 324 -20.24 -16.31 -17.54
N ASN A 325 -20.56 -16.68 -16.30
CA ASN A 325 -20.50 -15.78 -15.15
C ASN A 325 -19.43 -16.22 -14.17
N ALA A 326 -18.53 -15.31 -13.81
CA ALA A 326 -17.58 -15.45 -12.73
C ALA A 326 -17.66 -14.21 -11.82
N PRO A 327 -17.13 -14.27 -10.59
CA PRO A 327 -17.09 -13.09 -9.72
C PRO A 327 -16.37 -11.92 -10.41
N LEU A 328 -17.04 -10.75 -10.48
CA LEU A 328 -16.58 -9.51 -11.10
C LEU A 328 -16.39 -9.55 -12.63
N TYR A 329 -16.53 -10.70 -13.28
CA TYR A 329 -16.35 -10.86 -14.72
C TYR A 329 -17.45 -11.73 -15.32
N SER A 330 -18.02 -11.29 -16.40
CA SER A 330 -18.99 -12.07 -17.20
C SER A 330 -18.70 -11.86 -18.67
N ASP A 331 -19.05 -12.86 -19.48
CA ASP A 331 -19.06 -12.74 -20.94
C ASP A 331 -20.32 -13.38 -21.50
N ALA A 332 -20.84 -12.83 -22.61
CA ALA A 332 -21.96 -13.34 -23.32
C ALA A 332 -21.71 -13.18 -24.79
N PHE A 333 -22.10 -14.21 -25.60
CA PHE A 333 -22.00 -14.22 -27.04
C PHE A 333 -23.08 -15.11 -27.63
N ALA A 334 -23.50 -14.82 -28.85
CA ALA A 334 -24.50 -15.61 -29.54
C ALA A 334 -23.88 -16.90 -30.15
N LEU A 335 -24.65 -17.97 -30.25
CA LEU A 335 -24.18 -19.24 -30.82
C LEU A 335 -23.74 -19.09 -32.29
N ASP A 336 -24.33 -18.16 -33.06
CA ASP A 336 -23.97 -17.85 -34.44
C ASP A 336 -22.66 -17.04 -34.57
N GLU A 337 -22.15 -16.47 -33.49
CA GLU A 337 -20.83 -15.83 -33.46
C GLU A 337 -19.70 -16.84 -33.34
N MET A 338 -20.01 -18.06 -32.91
CA MET A 338 -19.00 -19.13 -32.72
C MET A 338 -18.52 -19.65 -34.09
N GLN A 339 -17.26 -19.46 -34.38
CA GLN A 339 -16.62 -19.96 -35.60
C GLN A 339 -16.10 -21.38 -35.42
N GLU A 340 -15.39 -21.62 -34.34
CA GLU A 340 -14.73 -22.87 -34.02
C GLU A 340 -14.61 -23.07 -32.48
N ILE A 341 -14.68 -24.32 -32.03
CA ILE A 341 -14.36 -24.74 -30.65
C ILE A 341 -13.19 -25.71 -30.74
N GLU A 342 -12.07 -25.31 -30.19
CA GLU A 342 -10.86 -26.13 -30.17
C GLU A 342 -10.57 -26.60 -28.73
N GLU A 343 -10.21 -27.87 -28.58
CA GLU A 343 -9.68 -28.40 -27.31
C GLU A 343 -8.16 -28.25 -27.29
N ILE A 344 -7.64 -27.41 -26.40
CA ILE A 344 -6.20 -27.13 -26.27
C ILE A 344 -5.64 -27.66 -24.93
N GLN A 345 -4.39 -28.10 -24.92
CA GLN A 345 -3.73 -28.62 -23.72
C GLN A 345 -2.96 -27.54 -22.95
N ASN A 346 -2.60 -26.44 -23.61
CA ASN A 346 -1.88 -25.33 -23.02
C ASN A 346 -2.50 -24.02 -23.47
N ILE A 347 -2.63 -23.10 -22.53
CA ILE A 347 -3.08 -21.73 -22.83
C ILE A 347 -1.91 -21.00 -23.52
N PRO A 348 -2.12 -20.31 -24.65
CA PRO A 348 -1.09 -19.51 -25.29
C PRO A 348 -0.50 -18.47 -24.33
N THR A 349 0.79 -18.21 -24.47
CA THR A 349 1.45 -17.18 -23.68
C THR A 349 0.87 -15.79 -23.95
N GLY A 350 0.79 -14.96 -22.93
CA GLY A 350 0.23 -13.62 -23.08
C GLY A 350 0.31 -12.79 -21.84
N THR A 351 -0.31 -11.62 -21.88
CA THR A 351 -0.35 -10.67 -20.78
C THR A 351 -1.79 -10.42 -20.34
N ARG A 352 -2.00 -10.34 -19.05
CA ARG A 352 -3.27 -9.92 -18.47
C ARG A 352 -3.46 -8.42 -18.65
N THR A 353 -4.55 -8.03 -19.30
CA THR A 353 -4.93 -6.62 -19.47
C THR A 353 -5.86 -6.13 -18.37
N ASN A 354 -6.85 -6.95 -17.99
CA ASN A 354 -7.76 -6.65 -16.88
C ASN A 354 -8.39 -7.94 -16.37
N GLY A 355 -8.05 -8.36 -15.15
CA GLY A 355 -8.57 -9.62 -14.62
C GLY A 355 -7.79 -10.13 -13.42
N LEU A 356 -8.14 -11.34 -13.02
CA LEU A 356 -7.44 -12.13 -12.00
C LEU A 356 -6.48 -13.11 -12.69
N GLY A 357 -5.24 -13.17 -12.23
CA GLY A 357 -4.27 -14.19 -12.63
C GLY A 357 -3.52 -14.69 -11.40
N SER A 358 -3.74 -15.95 -11.05
CA SER A 358 -3.07 -16.66 -9.96
C SER A 358 -2.49 -17.98 -10.44
N SER A 359 -1.85 -18.73 -9.51
CA SER A 359 -1.43 -20.11 -9.77
C SER A 359 -2.61 -21.02 -10.13
N SER A 360 -3.79 -20.78 -9.57
CA SER A 360 -4.96 -21.65 -9.67
C SER A 360 -6.06 -21.13 -10.61
N LEU A 361 -6.15 -19.81 -10.86
CA LEU A 361 -7.22 -19.19 -11.61
C LEU A 361 -6.74 -18.11 -12.57
N LEU A 362 -7.29 -18.11 -13.81
CA LEU A 362 -7.15 -17.03 -14.78
C LEU A 362 -8.56 -16.60 -15.21
N ILE A 363 -8.98 -15.38 -14.81
CA ILE A 363 -10.33 -14.87 -15.07
C ILE A 363 -10.23 -13.42 -15.54
N GLY A 364 -10.92 -13.09 -16.65
CA GLY A 364 -10.99 -11.75 -17.20
C GLY A 364 -10.28 -11.59 -18.54
N HIS A 365 -9.88 -10.37 -18.87
CA HIS A 365 -9.31 -10.00 -20.16
C HIS A 365 -7.81 -10.22 -20.23
N PHE A 366 -7.36 -10.87 -21.31
CA PHE A 366 -5.97 -11.16 -21.61
C PHE A 366 -5.66 -10.82 -23.05
N SER A 367 -4.41 -10.53 -23.36
CA SER A 367 -3.89 -10.45 -24.72
C SER A 367 -2.94 -11.63 -24.92
N LEU A 368 -3.39 -12.64 -25.68
CA LEU A 368 -2.67 -13.89 -25.92
C LEU A 368 -1.94 -13.87 -27.24
N SER A 369 -0.79 -14.54 -27.29
CA SER A 369 -0.01 -14.70 -28.53
C SER A 369 -0.78 -15.55 -29.54
N GLY A 370 -0.99 -15.01 -30.73
CA GLY A 370 -1.75 -15.67 -31.81
C GLY A 370 -3.26 -15.47 -31.76
N SER A 371 -3.84 -15.25 -30.57
CA SER A 371 -5.31 -15.09 -30.40
C SER A 371 -5.74 -13.65 -30.10
N GLY A 372 -4.79 -12.73 -29.82
CA GLY A 372 -5.11 -11.32 -29.53
C GLY A 372 -5.96 -11.13 -28.27
N ASN A 373 -7.03 -10.34 -28.37
CA ASN A 373 -7.96 -10.11 -27.26
C ASN A 373 -8.68 -11.40 -26.89
N SER A 374 -8.54 -11.80 -25.64
CA SER A 374 -9.11 -13.06 -25.15
C SER A 374 -9.78 -12.84 -23.80
N MET A 375 -10.90 -13.55 -23.58
CA MET A 375 -11.59 -13.61 -22.29
C MET A 375 -11.38 -14.99 -21.68
N LEU A 376 -10.85 -15.06 -20.48
CA LEU A 376 -10.51 -16.32 -19.82
C LEU A 376 -11.41 -16.58 -18.62
N PHE A 377 -11.89 -17.83 -18.51
CA PHE A 377 -12.59 -18.40 -17.36
C PHE A 377 -11.97 -19.76 -17.04
N VAL A 378 -10.79 -19.75 -16.44
CA VAL A 378 -9.91 -20.92 -16.45
C VAL A 378 -9.45 -21.29 -15.04
N TYR A 379 -9.62 -22.56 -14.69
CA TYR A 379 -8.86 -23.22 -13.62
C TYR A 379 -7.49 -23.58 -14.17
N ASN A 380 -6.48 -22.80 -13.79
CA ASN A 380 -5.13 -22.93 -14.31
C ASN A 380 -4.47 -24.27 -13.88
N GLY A 381 -3.68 -24.85 -14.75
CA GLY A 381 -3.02 -26.15 -14.50
C GLY A 381 -3.96 -27.36 -14.58
N LYS A 382 -5.18 -27.21 -15.09
CA LYS A 382 -6.16 -28.30 -15.24
C LYS A 382 -6.64 -28.46 -16.69
N PRO A 383 -5.79 -28.95 -17.59
CA PRO A 383 -6.20 -29.24 -18.96
C PRO A 383 -7.22 -30.38 -19.02
N PRO A 384 -7.99 -30.53 -20.11
CA PRO A 384 -7.96 -29.67 -21.29
C PRO A 384 -8.70 -28.34 -21.10
N TYR A 385 -8.44 -27.38 -22.01
CA TYR A 385 -9.13 -26.09 -22.08
C TYR A 385 -9.91 -26.04 -23.39
N LEU A 386 -11.02 -25.31 -23.42
CA LEU A 386 -11.81 -25.04 -24.62
C LEU A 386 -11.52 -23.61 -25.07
N ALA A 387 -10.97 -23.47 -26.27
CA ALA A 387 -10.82 -22.20 -26.95
C ALA A 387 -11.99 -22.02 -27.94
N ILE A 388 -12.84 -21.06 -27.64
CA ILE A 388 -14.01 -20.70 -28.50
C ILE A 388 -13.60 -19.47 -29.29
N HIS A 389 -13.43 -19.64 -30.59
CA HIS A 389 -13.10 -18.57 -31.51
C HIS A 389 -14.37 -17.84 -31.90
N LEU A 390 -14.46 -16.55 -31.56
CA LEU A 390 -15.50 -15.62 -31.96
C LEU A 390 -14.95 -14.69 -33.07
N LYS A 391 -15.82 -13.89 -33.67
CA LYS A 391 -15.42 -12.95 -34.74
C LYS A 391 -14.42 -11.88 -34.30
N ASP A 392 -14.46 -11.48 -33.04
CA ASP A 392 -13.75 -10.33 -32.49
C ASP A 392 -12.75 -10.72 -31.36
N ARG A 393 -12.89 -11.89 -30.75
CA ARG A 393 -12.08 -12.36 -29.61
C ARG A 393 -12.11 -13.88 -29.50
N VAL A 394 -11.27 -14.39 -28.60
CA VAL A 394 -11.27 -15.79 -28.19
C VAL A 394 -11.71 -15.90 -26.74
N VAL A 395 -12.65 -16.79 -26.44
CA VAL A 395 -13.06 -17.12 -25.07
C VAL A 395 -12.44 -18.47 -24.71
N ILE A 396 -11.68 -18.50 -23.61
CA ILE A 396 -11.06 -19.75 -23.13
C ILE A 396 -11.67 -20.12 -21.79
N LEU A 397 -12.20 -21.34 -21.69
CA LEU A 397 -12.78 -21.85 -20.46
C LEU A 397 -12.42 -23.31 -20.22
N ASN A 398 -12.55 -23.76 -18.97
CA ASN A 398 -12.53 -25.17 -18.61
C ASN A 398 -13.37 -25.41 -17.33
N GLY A 399 -13.64 -26.68 -17.04
CA GLY A 399 -14.21 -27.14 -15.78
C GLY A 399 -13.17 -27.36 -14.70
N LYS A 400 -13.61 -27.68 -13.48
CA LYS A 400 -12.73 -28.09 -12.36
C LYS A 400 -12.03 -29.43 -12.63
N THR A 401 -12.65 -30.26 -13.48
CA THR A 401 -12.15 -31.56 -13.91
C THR A 401 -12.15 -31.67 -15.43
N PRO A 402 -11.36 -32.58 -16.01
CA PRO A 402 -11.38 -32.84 -17.44
C PRO A 402 -12.76 -33.31 -17.96
N GLU A 403 -13.51 -34.04 -17.11
CA GLU A 403 -14.86 -34.52 -17.42
C GLU A 403 -15.84 -33.37 -17.57
N GLU A 404 -15.80 -32.39 -16.66
CA GLU A 404 -16.62 -31.16 -16.76
C GLU A 404 -16.28 -30.37 -18.04
N THR A 405 -15.01 -30.26 -18.38
CA THR A 405 -14.58 -29.56 -19.62
C THR A 405 -15.15 -30.25 -20.84
N ARG A 406 -15.08 -31.59 -20.92
CA ARG A 406 -15.68 -32.36 -22.03
C ARG A 406 -17.21 -32.27 -22.06
N GLN A 407 -17.85 -32.12 -20.89
CA GLN A 407 -19.29 -31.88 -20.81
C GLN A 407 -19.64 -30.51 -21.38
N TYR A 408 -18.87 -29.45 -21.08
CA TYR A 408 -19.06 -28.14 -21.67
C TYR A 408 -18.84 -28.15 -23.18
N HIS A 409 -17.84 -28.87 -23.67
CA HIS A 409 -17.60 -29.04 -25.09
C HIS A 409 -18.79 -29.65 -25.81
N ARG A 410 -19.32 -30.77 -25.28
CA ARG A 410 -20.49 -31.42 -25.85
C ARG A 410 -21.72 -30.51 -25.87
N LEU A 411 -22.01 -29.81 -24.77
CA LEU A 411 -23.12 -28.89 -24.60
C LEU A 411 -23.05 -27.77 -25.62
N LEU A 412 -21.91 -27.12 -25.77
CA LEU A 412 -21.72 -26.02 -26.72
C LEU A 412 -21.78 -26.49 -28.17
N THR A 413 -21.19 -27.64 -28.49
CA THR A 413 -21.19 -28.19 -29.85
C THR A 413 -22.62 -28.62 -30.28
N GLN A 414 -23.37 -29.28 -29.39
CA GLN A 414 -24.75 -29.66 -29.66
C GLN A 414 -25.64 -28.43 -29.91
N ALA A 415 -25.59 -27.43 -29.03
CA ALA A 415 -26.36 -26.22 -29.14
C ALA A 415 -26.03 -25.44 -30.44
N ALA A 416 -24.73 -25.38 -30.81
CA ALA A 416 -24.32 -24.74 -32.06
C ALA A 416 -24.81 -25.47 -33.30
N THR A 417 -24.97 -26.81 -33.25
CA THR A 417 -25.52 -27.59 -34.37
C THR A 417 -27.02 -27.39 -34.48
N GLU A 418 -27.74 -27.45 -33.36
CA GLU A 418 -29.19 -27.19 -33.33
C GLU A 418 -29.56 -25.78 -33.83
N ASN A 419 -28.80 -24.77 -33.44
CA ASN A 419 -29.00 -23.36 -33.86
C ASN A 419 -28.69 -23.12 -35.35
N ARG A 420 -27.95 -24.02 -36.03
CA ARG A 420 -27.66 -23.93 -37.46
C ARG A 420 -28.73 -24.62 -38.34
N GLU A 421 -29.51 -25.51 -37.73
CA GLU A 421 -30.58 -26.26 -38.38
C GLU A 421 -31.93 -25.51 -38.33
N GLU A 422 -32.12 -24.58 -37.40
CA GLU A 422 -33.22 -23.64 -37.31
C GLU A 422 -32.99 -22.40 -38.21
#